data_be2dd4c92d8e600553a69c7076264640
#
_entry.id   be2dd4c92d8e600553a69c7076264640
#
_cell.length_a   1.000
_cell.length_b   1.000
_cell.length_c   1.000
_cell.angle_alpha   90.00
_cell.angle_beta   90.00
_cell.angle_gamma   90.00
#
_symmetry.space_group_name_H-M   'P 1'
#
loop_
_entity.id
_entity.type
_entity.pdbx_description
1 polymer ?
#
loop_
_entity_poly.entity_id
_entity_poly.type
_entity_poly.pdbx_seq_one_letter_code
_entity_poly.pdbx_strand_id
1 'polypeptide(L)'
;MSNSSLVNMTILSPNHSGRRSHAITKIAIHHTAGSVSAHTIGEMFKSPLRKASCNYGIGNDNKIVMCVDEANRSWCTSSAWCDNQAVTIEVANSSNGGNWPVSDKVLSTLIELVTDICKRNGIKNCSFTGGKDGVLQKHEWYKNKVCPGPYLGSKFTYIASEVNKRLHGGSSASPVAQGSSLYRVRKSWSDAKSQKGAFRNLENAKKCANANPGYSVYDANGNSVYPVASAPSKSVDTLAREVLAGNWGNGGDRVNRLTSAGYDYNAVQERVNEILSGSGAKIGVKSIDTIAREVIQGQWGNGHRKNRLERAGYDYNAVERRVNELL
;
A
#
# COMPACT_ATOMS: atom_id res chain seq x y z
N MET A 1 -26.91 11.31 -12.79
CA MET A 1 -25.70 10.54 -12.41
C MET A 1 -25.83 9.18 -13.06
N SER A 2 -24.83 8.72 -13.73
CA SER A 2 -24.76 7.38 -14.33
C SER A 2 -23.68 6.58 -13.61
N ASN A 3 -23.90 5.27 -13.50
CA ASN A 3 -22.88 4.35 -12.97
C ASN A 3 -21.69 4.21 -13.94
N SER A 4 -20.56 3.71 -13.45
CA SER A 4 -19.39 3.45 -14.26
C SER A 4 -19.65 2.36 -15.30
N SER A 5 -19.22 2.59 -16.54
CA SER A 5 -19.23 1.57 -17.60
C SER A 5 -18.13 0.51 -17.44
N LEU A 6 -17.20 0.71 -16.51
CA LEU A 6 -16.12 -0.23 -16.21
C LEU A 6 -16.58 -1.43 -15.34
N VAL A 7 -17.85 -1.44 -14.91
CA VAL A 7 -18.42 -2.50 -14.08
C VAL A 7 -18.49 -3.83 -14.87
N ASN A 8 -17.95 -4.90 -14.29
CA ASN A 8 -18.00 -6.23 -14.85
C ASN A 8 -19.22 -7.02 -14.37
N MET A 9 -19.75 -6.70 -13.20
CA MET A 9 -20.91 -7.37 -12.62
C MET A 9 -21.65 -6.45 -11.65
N THR A 10 -22.94 -6.75 -11.42
CA THR A 10 -23.78 -6.02 -10.47
C THR A 10 -24.37 -7.01 -9.46
N ILE A 11 -24.10 -6.78 -8.18
CA ILE A 11 -24.66 -7.55 -7.06
C ILE A 11 -25.14 -6.51 -6.03
N LEU A 12 -26.41 -6.13 -6.12
CA LEU A 12 -26.95 -5.03 -5.34
C LEU A 12 -27.08 -5.38 -3.87
N SER A 13 -26.65 -4.44 -3.04
CA SER A 13 -26.80 -4.46 -1.59
C SER A 13 -28.07 -3.72 -1.16
N PRO A 14 -28.86 -4.25 -0.22
CA PRO A 14 -29.96 -3.50 0.39
C PRO A 14 -29.48 -2.46 1.40
N ASN A 15 -28.19 -2.46 1.75
CA ASN A 15 -27.62 -1.61 2.81
C ASN A 15 -27.26 -0.23 2.26
N HIS A 16 -28.25 0.60 1.96
CA HIS A 16 -28.04 1.97 1.50
C HIS A 16 -29.19 2.87 1.97
N SER A 17 -28.97 4.17 1.97
CA SER A 17 -29.96 5.15 2.46
C SER A 17 -30.82 5.78 1.33
N GLY A 18 -30.87 5.13 0.18
CA GLY A 18 -31.50 5.73 -1.00
C GLY A 18 -30.69 6.90 -1.56
N ARG A 19 -31.37 7.81 -2.25
CA ARG A 19 -30.76 8.89 -3.02
C ARG A 19 -29.90 9.81 -2.14
N ARG A 20 -28.71 10.15 -2.64
CA ARG A 20 -27.80 11.14 -2.00
C ARG A 20 -28.47 12.50 -1.86
N SER A 21 -28.19 13.17 -0.75
CA SER A 21 -28.62 14.55 -0.52
C SER A 21 -27.62 15.60 -1.03
N HIS A 22 -26.44 15.17 -1.48
CA HIS A 22 -25.34 16.04 -1.92
C HIS A 22 -24.78 15.58 -3.26
N ALA A 23 -24.14 16.48 -3.98
CA ALA A 23 -23.34 16.14 -5.15
C ALA A 23 -22.15 15.27 -4.78
N ILE A 24 -21.70 14.44 -5.70
CA ILE A 24 -20.47 13.64 -5.53
C ILE A 24 -19.26 14.56 -5.74
N THR A 25 -18.51 14.78 -4.67
CA THR A 25 -17.31 15.61 -4.64
C THR A 25 -16.11 14.89 -4.04
N LYS A 26 -16.35 13.67 -3.54
CA LYS A 26 -15.35 12.87 -2.81
C LYS A 26 -15.36 11.41 -3.28
N ILE A 27 -14.25 10.73 -3.05
CA ILE A 27 -14.08 9.31 -3.33
C ILE A 27 -13.40 8.69 -2.11
N ALA A 28 -14.08 7.76 -1.45
CA ALA A 28 -13.55 7.07 -0.28
C ALA A 28 -13.02 5.69 -0.69
N ILE A 29 -11.72 5.48 -0.48
CA ILE A 29 -11.04 4.24 -0.82
C ILE A 29 -10.83 3.43 0.45
N HIS A 30 -11.29 2.18 0.40
CA HIS A 30 -11.21 1.20 1.48
C HIS A 30 -10.41 -0.02 1.02
N HIS A 31 -10.07 -0.91 1.94
CA HIS A 31 -9.58 -2.25 1.62
C HIS A 31 -10.44 -3.30 2.31
N THR A 32 -10.59 -4.44 1.65
CA THR A 32 -11.41 -5.56 2.16
C THR A 32 -10.78 -6.28 3.36
N ALA A 33 -9.53 -5.96 3.70
CA ALA A 33 -8.70 -6.73 4.64
C ALA A 33 -8.68 -8.24 4.29
N GLY A 34 -8.62 -8.54 3.00
CA GLY A 34 -8.62 -9.90 2.49
C GLY A 34 -8.36 -9.98 1.00
N SER A 35 -7.87 -11.15 0.56
CA SER A 35 -7.66 -11.48 -0.85
C SER A 35 -8.94 -12.16 -1.38
N VAL A 36 -9.86 -11.36 -1.92
CA VAL A 36 -11.18 -11.79 -2.35
C VAL A 36 -11.50 -11.35 -3.78
N SER A 37 -12.37 -12.10 -4.48
CA SER A 37 -12.83 -11.74 -5.82
C SER A 37 -13.88 -10.62 -5.77
N ALA A 38 -14.12 -9.96 -6.91
CA ALA A 38 -15.20 -8.97 -7.03
C ALA A 38 -16.58 -9.57 -6.70
N HIS A 39 -16.83 -10.81 -7.13
CA HIS A 39 -18.05 -11.52 -6.78
C HIS A 39 -18.21 -11.69 -5.26
N THR A 40 -17.13 -12.10 -4.59
CA THR A 40 -17.14 -12.27 -3.12
C THR A 40 -17.41 -10.93 -2.41
N ILE A 41 -16.85 -9.81 -2.88
CA ILE A 41 -17.17 -8.48 -2.33
C ILE A 41 -18.66 -8.18 -2.46
N GLY A 42 -19.26 -8.44 -3.62
CA GLY A 42 -20.71 -8.26 -3.85
C GLY A 42 -21.56 -9.08 -2.87
N GLU A 43 -21.26 -10.36 -2.74
CA GLU A 43 -21.99 -11.26 -1.84
C GLU A 43 -21.83 -10.87 -0.35
N MET A 44 -20.65 -10.35 0.04
CA MET A 44 -20.43 -9.85 1.41
C MET A 44 -21.39 -8.72 1.80
N PHE A 45 -21.79 -7.86 0.86
CA PHE A 45 -22.67 -6.72 1.11
C PHE A 45 -24.15 -6.98 0.79
N LYS A 46 -24.48 -8.11 0.22
CA LYS A 46 -25.86 -8.50 -0.12
C LYS A 46 -26.72 -8.80 1.10
N SER A 47 -26.12 -9.24 2.19
CA SER A 47 -26.86 -9.52 3.42
C SER A 47 -27.31 -8.24 4.12
N PRO A 48 -28.60 -8.05 4.44
CA PRO A 48 -29.08 -6.88 5.20
C PRO A 48 -28.52 -6.84 6.63
N LEU A 49 -28.11 -7.96 7.18
CA LEU A 49 -27.49 -8.06 8.50
C LEU A 49 -26.09 -7.46 8.55
N ARG A 50 -25.43 -7.30 7.39
CA ARG A 50 -24.10 -6.69 7.30
C ARG A 50 -24.09 -5.24 7.76
N LYS A 51 -25.17 -4.49 7.54
CA LYS A 51 -25.33 -3.06 7.86
C LYS A 51 -24.16 -2.20 7.36
N ALA A 52 -23.59 -2.59 6.24
CA ALA A 52 -22.51 -1.92 5.54
C ALA A 52 -22.60 -2.21 4.04
N SER A 53 -22.07 -1.32 3.22
CA SER A 53 -21.97 -1.48 1.76
C SER A 53 -20.94 -0.52 1.18
N CYS A 54 -20.58 -0.73 -0.09
CA CYS A 54 -19.83 0.21 -0.91
C CYS A 54 -20.57 0.46 -2.23
N ASN A 55 -20.22 1.52 -2.96
CA ASN A 55 -20.72 1.69 -4.32
C ASN A 55 -20.05 0.66 -5.25
N TYR A 56 -18.74 0.53 -5.20
CA TYR A 56 -17.98 -0.39 -6.02
C TYR A 56 -17.02 -1.24 -5.19
N GLY A 57 -16.77 -2.46 -5.65
CA GLY A 57 -15.72 -3.32 -5.16
C GLY A 57 -14.78 -3.72 -6.29
N ILE A 58 -13.48 -3.73 -6.05
CA ILE A 58 -12.48 -4.22 -6.99
C ILE A 58 -11.84 -5.47 -6.39
N GLY A 59 -12.06 -6.62 -7.04
CA GLY A 59 -11.54 -7.91 -6.59
C GLY A 59 -10.07 -8.11 -6.93
N ASN A 60 -9.45 -9.10 -6.27
CA ASN A 60 -8.11 -9.57 -6.62
C ASN A 60 -8.05 -10.19 -8.04
N ASP A 61 -9.21 -10.56 -8.60
CA ASP A 61 -9.42 -11.01 -9.99
C ASP A 61 -9.46 -9.83 -10.98
N ASN A 62 -9.19 -8.62 -10.52
CA ASN A 62 -9.15 -7.38 -11.31
C ASN A 62 -10.50 -7.03 -11.97
N LYS A 63 -11.61 -7.49 -11.43
CA LYS A 63 -12.97 -7.16 -11.86
C LYS A 63 -13.59 -6.14 -10.91
N ILE A 64 -14.56 -5.40 -11.43
CA ILE A 64 -15.33 -4.41 -10.68
C ILE A 64 -16.76 -4.92 -10.48
N VAL A 65 -17.21 -4.98 -9.23
CA VAL A 65 -18.61 -5.20 -8.87
C VAL A 65 -19.23 -3.87 -8.42
N MET A 66 -20.45 -3.62 -8.88
CA MET A 66 -21.30 -2.55 -8.35
C MET A 66 -22.21 -3.14 -7.28
N CYS A 67 -22.15 -2.59 -6.06
CA CYS A 67 -22.96 -3.00 -4.94
C CYS A 67 -24.09 -2.00 -4.61
N VAL A 68 -23.86 -0.71 -4.84
CA VAL A 68 -24.85 0.36 -4.66
C VAL A 68 -24.69 1.35 -5.80
N ASP A 69 -25.82 1.76 -6.42
CA ASP A 69 -25.80 2.81 -7.43
C ASP A 69 -25.11 4.08 -6.94
N GLU A 70 -24.36 4.76 -7.79
CA GLU A 70 -23.72 6.03 -7.42
C GLU A 70 -24.72 7.11 -7.01
N ALA A 71 -25.93 7.06 -7.53
CA ALA A 71 -27.00 7.96 -7.11
C ALA A 71 -27.44 7.77 -5.66
N ASN A 72 -27.10 6.63 -5.05
CA ASN A 72 -27.49 6.26 -3.70
C ASN A 72 -26.28 6.35 -2.73
N ARG A 73 -26.59 6.69 -1.48
CA ARG A 73 -25.62 6.73 -0.38
C ARG A 73 -25.36 5.32 0.14
N SER A 74 -24.18 4.78 -0.08
CA SER A 74 -23.70 3.56 0.57
C SER A 74 -23.42 3.76 2.07
N TRP A 75 -23.19 2.69 2.81
CA TRP A 75 -22.81 2.71 4.24
C TRP A 75 -21.39 2.17 4.40
N CYS A 76 -20.39 2.98 4.09
CA CYS A 76 -19.00 2.52 3.99
C CYS A 76 -18.07 3.18 5.00
N THR A 77 -18.10 4.52 5.12
CA THR A 77 -17.13 5.25 5.94
C THR A 77 -17.53 5.37 7.42
N SER A 78 -18.70 4.89 7.81
CA SER A 78 -19.34 5.15 9.12
C SER A 78 -19.66 6.65 9.36
N SER A 79 -19.62 7.47 8.32
CA SER A 79 -19.94 8.90 8.35
C SER A 79 -20.99 9.23 7.29
N ALA A 80 -22.20 9.55 7.72
CA ALA A 80 -23.26 9.97 6.82
C ALA A 80 -22.86 11.21 5.99
N TRP A 81 -22.08 12.12 6.57
CA TRP A 81 -21.55 13.29 5.89
C TRP A 81 -20.63 12.90 4.73
N CYS A 82 -19.66 12.00 4.96
CA CYS A 82 -18.76 11.54 3.92
C CYS A 82 -19.50 10.70 2.88
N ASP A 83 -20.26 9.69 3.31
CA ASP A 83 -20.96 8.77 2.42
C ASP A 83 -21.98 9.46 1.49
N ASN A 84 -22.55 10.62 1.90
CA ASN A 84 -23.40 11.41 1.03
C ASN A 84 -22.67 12.11 -0.12
N GLN A 85 -21.39 12.43 0.06
CA GLN A 85 -20.56 13.16 -0.91
C GLN A 85 -19.56 12.23 -1.63
N ALA A 86 -19.34 11.03 -1.13
CA ALA A 86 -18.31 10.15 -1.65
C ALA A 86 -18.90 8.97 -2.42
N VAL A 87 -18.32 8.67 -3.59
CA VAL A 87 -18.36 7.31 -4.11
C VAL A 87 -17.37 6.47 -3.33
N THR A 88 -17.82 5.34 -2.80
CA THR A 88 -17.02 4.47 -1.94
C THR A 88 -16.57 3.23 -2.68
N ILE A 89 -15.30 2.87 -2.54
CA ILE A 89 -14.66 1.77 -3.27
C ILE A 89 -13.96 0.85 -2.28
N GLU A 90 -14.35 -0.41 -2.24
CA GLU A 90 -13.64 -1.49 -1.56
C GLU A 90 -12.63 -2.14 -2.49
N VAL A 91 -11.39 -2.27 -2.07
CA VAL A 91 -10.28 -2.81 -2.87
C VAL A 91 -9.74 -4.07 -2.22
N ALA A 92 -9.74 -5.18 -2.94
CA ALA A 92 -9.19 -6.43 -2.46
C ALA A 92 -7.67 -6.38 -2.36
N ASN A 93 -7.14 -6.99 -1.31
CA ASN A 93 -5.70 -7.17 -1.13
C ASN A 93 -5.21 -8.37 -1.94
N SER A 94 -3.92 -8.40 -2.29
CA SER A 94 -3.30 -9.54 -2.98
C SER A 94 -2.90 -10.66 -2.02
N SER A 95 -2.79 -10.35 -0.72
CA SER A 95 -2.58 -11.32 0.36
C SER A 95 -3.23 -10.84 1.65
N ASN A 96 -3.39 -11.74 2.62
CA ASN A 96 -3.94 -11.44 3.92
C ASN A 96 -2.84 -11.00 4.89
N GLY A 97 -3.10 -9.95 5.67
CA GLY A 97 -2.20 -9.48 6.74
C GLY A 97 -0.99 -8.68 6.25
N GLY A 98 -0.05 -8.46 7.17
CA GLY A 98 1.15 -7.68 6.93
C GLY A 98 0.83 -6.24 6.53
N ASN A 99 1.43 -5.77 5.43
CA ASN A 99 1.22 -4.44 4.87
C ASN A 99 -0.08 -4.33 4.04
N TRP A 100 -0.89 -5.37 3.96
CA TRP A 100 -2.11 -5.44 3.16
C TRP A 100 -1.88 -5.01 1.71
N PRO A 101 -0.98 -5.66 0.97
CA PRO A 101 -0.59 -5.25 -0.37
C PRO A 101 -1.77 -5.37 -1.35
N VAL A 102 -1.73 -4.53 -2.39
CA VAL A 102 -2.64 -4.58 -3.53
C VAL A 102 -1.81 -4.78 -4.78
N SER A 103 -2.23 -5.65 -5.70
CA SER A 103 -1.48 -5.89 -6.94
C SER A 103 -1.48 -4.67 -7.85
N ASP A 104 -0.46 -4.53 -8.68
CA ASP A 104 -0.35 -3.40 -9.63
C ASP A 104 -1.55 -3.36 -10.59
N LYS A 105 -2.10 -4.51 -10.97
CA LYS A 105 -3.30 -4.59 -11.82
C LYS A 105 -4.51 -4.00 -11.13
N VAL A 106 -4.76 -4.39 -9.88
CA VAL A 106 -5.88 -3.87 -9.09
C VAL A 106 -5.70 -2.39 -8.80
N LEU A 107 -4.48 -1.94 -8.52
CA LEU A 107 -4.16 -0.52 -8.34
C LEU A 107 -4.41 0.28 -9.63
N SER A 108 -4.06 -0.26 -10.81
CA SER A 108 -4.36 0.36 -12.11
C SER A 108 -5.87 0.48 -12.33
N THR A 109 -6.63 -0.59 -12.06
CA THR A 109 -8.10 -0.59 -12.16
C THR A 109 -8.74 0.42 -11.20
N LEU A 110 -8.20 0.55 -9.98
CA LEU A 110 -8.64 1.58 -9.04
C LEU A 110 -8.44 2.99 -9.62
N ILE A 111 -7.27 3.27 -10.18
CA ILE A 111 -6.95 4.57 -10.80
C ILE A 111 -7.89 4.85 -11.99
N GLU A 112 -8.19 3.85 -12.81
CA GLU A 112 -9.13 3.97 -13.92
C GLU A 112 -10.55 4.27 -13.43
N LEU A 113 -11.04 3.54 -12.44
CA LEU A 113 -12.36 3.76 -11.85
C LEU A 113 -12.47 5.15 -11.19
N VAL A 114 -11.46 5.57 -10.42
CA VAL A 114 -11.42 6.90 -9.81
C VAL A 114 -11.42 7.99 -10.88
N THR A 115 -10.68 7.80 -11.98
CA THR A 115 -10.67 8.74 -13.12
C THR A 115 -12.04 8.85 -13.76
N ASP A 116 -12.71 7.73 -14.02
CA ASP A 116 -14.05 7.66 -14.58
C ASP A 116 -15.07 8.37 -13.68
N ILE A 117 -15.04 8.08 -12.37
CA ILE A 117 -15.89 8.76 -11.38
C ILE A 117 -15.65 10.28 -11.41
N CYS A 118 -14.40 10.73 -11.41
CA CYS A 118 -14.07 12.15 -11.47
C CYS A 118 -14.64 12.81 -12.74
N LYS A 119 -14.45 12.21 -13.92
CA LYS A 119 -14.97 12.72 -15.21
C LYS A 119 -16.48 12.85 -15.20
N ARG A 120 -17.19 11.80 -14.78
CA ARG A 120 -18.67 11.76 -14.78
C ARG A 120 -19.29 12.72 -13.78
N ASN A 121 -18.59 13.05 -12.70
CA ASN A 121 -19.09 13.93 -11.65
C ASN A 121 -18.48 15.35 -11.71
N GLY A 122 -17.76 15.70 -12.77
CA GLY A 122 -17.20 17.04 -12.97
C GLY A 122 -16.07 17.41 -12.01
N ILE A 123 -15.42 16.41 -11.37
CA ILE A 123 -14.25 16.61 -10.50
C ILE A 123 -13.03 16.84 -11.38
N LYS A 124 -12.66 18.10 -11.58
CA LYS A 124 -11.56 18.48 -12.47
C LYS A 124 -10.18 18.20 -11.90
N ASN A 125 -10.04 18.12 -10.57
CA ASN A 125 -8.79 17.87 -9.89
C ASN A 125 -9.01 16.89 -8.74
N CYS A 126 -8.43 15.70 -8.84
CA CYS A 126 -8.44 14.70 -7.81
C CYS A 126 -7.36 15.03 -6.77
N SER A 127 -7.76 15.66 -5.66
CA SER A 127 -6.81 16.09 -4.63
C SER A 127 -6.73 15.11 -3.48
N PHE A 128 -5.52 14.97 -2.93
CA PHE A 128 -5.24 14.33 -1.65
C PHE A 128 -4.47 15.31 -0.77
N THR A 129 -5.08 15.77 0.32
CA THR A 129 -4.54 16.80 1.21
C THR A 129 -3.99 16.24 2.52
N GLY A 130 -4.09 14.92 2.72
CA GLY A 130 -3.78 14.30 4.00
C GLY A 130 -4.88 14.47 5.05
N GLY A 131 -6.03 15.05 4.68
CA GLY A 131 -7.19 15.31 5.54
C GLY A 131 -8.51 15.26 4.77
N LYS A 132 -9.60 15.58 5.47
CA LYS A 132 -10.99 15.48 4.96
C LYS A 132 -11.34 16.48 3.85
N ASP A 133 -10.50 17.48 3.60
CA ASP A 133 -10.78 18.54 2.60
C ASP A 133 -10.51 18.07 1.16
N GLY A 134 -9.65 17.07 0.97
CA GLY A 134 -9.36 16.50 -0.34
C GLY A 134 -10.51 15.73 -0.96
N VAL A 135 -10.37 15.40 -2.24
CA VAL A 135 -11.28 14.51 -2.98
C VAL A 135 -11.15 13.07 -2.48
N LEU A 136 -9.91 12.59 -2.34
CA LEU A 136 -9.65 11.25 -1.83
C LEU A 136 -9.77 11.19 -0.31
N GLN A 137 -10.57 10.25 0.17
CA GLN A 137 -10.91 10.08 1.58
C GLN A 137 -10.48 8.73 2.10
N LYS A 138 -10.07 8.67 3.37
CA LYS A 138 -9.75 7.44 4.10
C LYS A 138 -10.78 7.16 5.18
N HIS A 139 -11.13 5.88 5.37
CA HIS A 139 -12.06 5.47 6.43
C HIS A 139 -11.53 5.81 7.84
N GLU A 140 -10.23 5.63 8.06
CA GLU A 140 -9.58 5.92 9.36
C GLU A 140 -9.83 7.34 9.88
N TRP A 141 -10.19 8.30 9.03
CA TRP A 141 -10.52 9.66 9.44
C TRP A 141 -11.92 9.82 10.05
N TYR A 142 -12.78 8.82 9.87
CA TYR A 142 -14.19 8.85 10.31
C TYR A 142 -14.51 7.84 11.39
N LYS A 143 -13.73 6.77 11.47
CA LYS A 143 -13.88 5.72 12.48
C LYS A 143 -12.48 5.16 12.82
N ASN A 144 -12.28 4.79 14.07
CA ASN A 144 -11.05 4.12 14.50
C ASN A 144 -10.94 2.74 13.81
N LYS A 145 -10.34 2.71 12.65
CA LYS A 145 -10.15 1.54 11.77
C LYS A 145 -8.80 1.65 11.05
N VAL A 146 -8.13 0.53 10.83
CA VAL A 146 -6.95 0.46 9.96
C VAL A 146 -7.42 0.27 8.51
N CYS A 147 -8.01 1.32 7.94
CA CYS A 147 -8.57 1.29 6.58
C CYS A 147 -8.30 2.66 5.92
N PRO A 148 -7.67 2.67 4.75
CA PRO A 148 -7.54 1.61 3.74
C PRO A 148 -6.32 0.68 3.90
N GLY A 149 -5.72 0.58 5.05
CA GLY A 149 -4.50 -0.19 5.30
C GLY A 149 -3.21 0.54 4.90
N PRO A 150 -2.04 0.07 5.40
CA PRO A 150 -0.78 0.78 5.21
C PRO A 150 -0.39 0.92 3.73
N TYR A 151 -0.55 -0.14 2.92
CA TYR A 151 -0.19 -0.11 1.51
C TYR A 151 -0.99 0.94 0.73
N LEU A 152 -2.33 0.83 0.70
CA LEU A 152 -3.15 1.82 0.00
C LEU A 152 -3.02 3.19 0.62
N GLY A 153 -2.95 3.29 1.96
CA GLY A 153 -2.74 4.55 2.66
C GLY A 153 -1.51 5.32 2.19
N SER A 154 -0.43 4.61 1.82
CA SER A 154 0.79 5.21 1.25
C SER A 154 0.65 5.61 -0.23
N LYS A 155 -0.36 5.10 -0.95
CA LYS A 155 -0.53 5.32 -2.39
C LYS A 155 -1.44 6.49 -2.76
N PHE A 156 -2.08 7.16 -1.82
CA PHE A 156 -3.08 8.19 -2.12
C PHE A 156 -2.52 9.35 -2.95
N THR A 157 -1.33 9.85 -2.64
CA THR A 157 -0.66 10.89 -3.43
C THR A 157 -0.38 10.40 -4.85
N TYR A 158 0.08 9.17 -5.00
CA TYR A 158 0.32 8.55 -6.30
C TYR A 158 -0.98 8.37 -7.09
N ILE A 159 -2.05 7.86 -6.46
CA ILE A 159 -3.38 7.71 -7.08
C ILE A 159 -3.88 9.07 -7.57
N ALA A 160 -3.84 10.11 -6.73
CA ALA A 160 -4.25 11.46 -7.09
C ALA A 160 -3.47 11.99 -8.30
N SER A 161 -2.14 11.82 -8.32
CA SER A 161 -1.27 12.22 -9.42
C SER A 161 -1.65 11.51 -10.72
N GLU A 162 -1.81 10.18 -10.69
CA GLU A 162 -2.12 9.38 -11.88
C GLU A 162 -3.53 9.66 -12.42
N VAL A 163 -4.49 9.91 -11.53
CA VAL A 163 -5.85 10.35 -11.93
C VAL A 163 -5.79 11.72 -12.61
N ASN A 164 -5.07 12.68 -12.04
CA ASN A 164 -4.95 14.03 -12.61
C ASN A 164 -4.26 14.03 -13.98
N LYS A 165 -3.24 13.21 -14.18
CA LYS A 165 -2.65 13.02 -15.51
C LYS A 165 -3.72 12.59 -16.55
N ARG A 166 -4.63 11.68 -16.17
CA ARG A 166 -5.71 11.19 -17.04
C ARG A 166 -6.86 12.20 -17.21
N LEU A 167 -7.07 13.08 -16.23
CA LEU A 167 -8.08 14.13 -16.30
C LEU A 167 -7.65 15.29 -17.22
N HIS A 168 -6.37 15.63 -17.21
CA HIS A 168 -5.82 16.81 -17.92
C HIS A 168 -5.20 16.49 -19.29
N GLY A 169 -5.54 15.35 -19.87
CA GLY A 169 -5.12 15.03 -21.24
C GLY A 169 -3.75 14.36 -21.34
N GLY A 170 -3.17 13.93 -20.22
CA GLY A 170 -2.18 12.88 -20.24
C GLY A 170 -2.88 11.60 -20.70
N SER A 171 -2.60 11.17 -21.91
CA SER A 171 -3.28 10.10 -22.64
C SER A 171 -3.68 8.95 -21.73
N SER A 172 -4.98 8.68 -21.61
CA SER A 172 -5.51 7.45 -21.08
C SER A 172 -5.21 6.33 -22.09
N ALA A 173 -4.10 5.67 -21.92
CA ALA A 173 -3.92 4.36 -22.53
C ALA A 173 -4.71 3.35 -21.70
N SER A 174 -5.79 2.80 -22.28
CA SER A 174 -6.27 1.45 -21.98
C SER A 174 -5.09 0.50 -21.80
N PRO A 175 -5.23 -0.64 -21.08
CA PRO A 175 -4.12 -1.56 -20.80
C PRO A 175 -3.63 -2.33 -22.04
N VAL A 176 -3.48 -1.64 -23.17
CA VAL A 176 -2.74 -2.07 -24.35
C VAL A 176 -2.25 -0.81 -25.06
N ALA A 177 -1.05 -0.40 -24.74
CA ALA A 177 -0.12 0.47 -25.40
C ALA A 177 0.47 1.48 -24.41
N GLN A 178 1.43 1.02 -23.62
CA GLN A 178 2.49 1.88 -23.14
C GLN A 178 3.04 2.68 -24.33
N GLY A 179 2.79 3.98 -24.34
CA GLY A 179 3.61 4.90 -25.11
C GLY A 179 5.06 4.68 -24.69
N SER A 180 5.87 4.40 -25.63
CA SER A 180 7.30 4.08 -25.77
C SER A 180 8.30 4.53 -24.70
N SER A 181 8.01 4.51 -23.44
CA SER A 181 9.00 4.61 -22.36
C SER A 181 9.58 3.23 -22.12
N LEU A 182 10.68 2.94 -22.80
CA LEU A 182 11.38 1.68 -22.62
C LEU A 182 12.19 1.72 -21.31
N TYR A 183 12.02 0.69 -20.49
CA TYR A 183 12.97 0.38 -19.43
C TYR A 183 14.28 -0.08 -20.04
N ARG A 184 15.36 0.65 -19.77
CA ARG A 184 16.67 0.35 -20.31
C ARG A 184 17.53 -0.32 -19.26
N VAL A 185 18.17 -1.43 -19.65
CA VAL A 185 19.10 -2.16 -18.79
C VAL A 185 20.52 -1.72 -19.16
N ARG A 186 21.18 -0.99 -18.25
CA ARG A 186 22.51 -0.40 -18.43
C ARG A 186 23.33 -0.48 -17.15
N LYS A 187 24.66 -0.30 -17.23
CA LYS A 187 25.52 -0.13 -16.05
C LYS A 187 25.27 1.20 -15.33
N SER A 188 25.07 2.28 -16.10
CA SER A 188 24.58 3.57 -15.61
C SER A 188 23.71 4.22 -16.68
N TRP A 189 22.90 5.22 -16.31
CA TRP A 189 22.06 5.93 -17.30
C TRP A 189 22.89 6.60 -18.40
N SER A 190 24.01 7.23 -18.02
CA SER A 190 24.92 7.92 -18.94
C SER A 190 25.69 6.96 -19.87
N ASP A 191 25.87 5.69 -19.50
CA ASP A 191 26.56 4.68 -20.30
C ASP A 191 25.62 3.99 -21.29
N ALA A 192 25.25 4.71 -22.34
CA ALA A 192 24.38 4.18 -23.39
C ALA A 192 24.98 2.98 -24.13
N LYS A 193 26.32 2.87 -24.19
CA LYS A 193 27.02 1.77 -24.85
C LYS A 193 26.90 0.45 -24.11
N SER A 194 26.69 0.48 -22.80
CA SER A 194 26.48 -0.71 -21.97
C SER A 194 25.08 -1.32 -22.12
N GLN A 195 24.15 -0.71 -22.87
CA GLN A 195 22.77 -1.16 -22.91
C GLN A 195 22.61 -2.62 -23.35
N LYS A 196 22.10 -3.47 -22.46
CA LYS A 196 21.78 -4.89 -22.72
C LYS A 196 20.41 -5.11 -23.32
N GLY A 197 19.49 -4.18 -23.08
CA GLY A 197 18.13 -4.29 -23.60
C GLY A 197 17.29 -3.05 -23.30
N ALA A 198 16.17 -2.95 -24.04
CA ALA A 198 15.13 -1.96 -23.80
C ALA A 198 13.78 -2.68 -23.85
N PHE A 199 13.03 -2.60 -22.76
CA PHE A 199 11.84 -3.40 -22.53
C PHE A 199 10.64 -2.52 -22.25
N ARG A 200 9.49 -2.86 -22.80
CA ARG A 200 8.22 -2.22 -22.44
C ARG A 200 7.67 -2.71 -21.11
N ASN A 201 8.08 -3.89 -20.68
CA ASN A 201 7.64 -4.51 -19.43
C ASN A 201 8.79 -4.48 -18.42
N LEU A 202 8.54 -3.93 -17.22
CA LEU A 202 9.52 -3.82 -16.15
C LEU A 202 10.04 -5.19 -15.68
N GLU A 203 9.19 -6.21 -15.61
CA GLU A 203 9.60 -7.55 -15.18
C GLU A 203 10.58 -8.21 -16.17
N ASN A 204 10.40 -7.98 -17.48
CA ASN A 204 11.34 -8.44 -18.48
C ASN A 204 12.68 -7.68 -18.39
N ALA A 205 12.63 -6.37 -18.08
CA ALA A 205 13.83 -5.59 -17.82
C ALA A 205 14.57 -6.09 -16.56
N LYS A 206 13.85 -6.38 -15.48
CA LYS A 206 14.43 -6.96 -14.25
C LYS A 206 15.08 -8.32 -14.52
N LYS A 207 14.42 -9.22 -15.26
CA LYS A 207 15.01 -10.51 -15.67
C LYS A 207 16.33 -10.32 -16.42
N CYS A 208 16.37 -9.34 -17.34
CA CYS A 208 17.59 -9.01 -18.06
C CYS A 208 18.69 -8.45 -17.14
N ALA A 209 18.34 -7.57 -16.21
CA ALA A 209 19.30 -7.03 -15.23
C ALA A 209 19.86 -8.13 -14.32
N ASN A 210 19.01 -9.03 -13.82
CA ASN A 210 19.42 -10.16 -12.98
C ASN A 210 20.37 -11.14 -13.70
N ALA A 211 20.19 -11.33 -15.01
CA ALA A 211 21.08 -12.13 -15.85
C ALA A 211 22.41 -11.43 -16.17
N ASN A 212 22.56 -10.15 -15.82
CA ASN A 212 23.74 -9.33 -16.07
C ASN A 212 24.17 -8.60 -14.79
N PRO A 213 24.95 -9.21 -13.90
CA PRO A 213 25.43 -8.58 -12.67
C PRO A 213 26.08 -7.22 -12.93
N GLY A 214 25.78 -6.22 -12.10
CA GLY A 214 26.27 -4.85 -12.25
C GLY A 214 25.45 -3.97 -13.20
N TYR A 215 24.29 -4.47 -13.69
CA TYR A 215 23.37 -3.70 -14.50
C TYR A 215 22.12 -3.30 -13.71
N SER A 216 21.62 -2.11 -14.00
CA SER A 216 20.38 -1.55 -13.43
C SER A 216 19.33 -1.32 -14.51
N VAL A 217 18.07 -1.30 -14.11
CA VAL A 217 16.96 -0.90 -14.99
C VAL A 217 16.67 0.57 -14.76
N TYR A 218 16.63 1.32 -15.84
CA TYR A 218 16.30 2.76 -15.84
C TYR A 218 14.98 3.01 -16.56
N ASP A 219 14.18 3.93 -16.03
CA ASP A 219 13.00 4.47 -16.72
C ASP A 219 13.40 5.43 -17.86
N ALA A 220 12.42 6.01 -18.55
CA ALA A 220 12.66 6.94 -19.66
C ALA A 220 13.32 8.26 -19.22
N ASN A 221 13.21 8.61 -17.93
CA ASN A 221 13.76 9.83 -17.35
C ASN A 221 15.18 9.61 -16.78
N GLY A 222 15.66 8.36 -16.84
CA GLY A 222 16.99 8.02 -16.32
C GLY A 222 17.02 7.65 -14.85
N ASN A 223 15.87 7.51 -14.20
CA ASN A 223 15.81 7.07 -12.82
C ASN A 223 16.04 5.56 -12.76
N SER A 224 16.92 5.08 -11.86
CA SER A 224 17.06 3.65 -11.59
C SER A 224 15.80 3.12 -10.91
N VAL A 225 15.15 2.16 -11.57
CA VAL A 225 13.92 1.52 -11.07
C VAL A 225 14.18 0.07 -10.65
N TYR A 226 15.37 -0.46 -10.93
CA TYR A 226 15.79 -1.79 -10.46
C TYR A 226 17.30 -2.06 -10.75
N PRO A 227 18.07 -2.75 -9.88
CA PRO A 227 17.65 -2.81 -8.48
C PRO A 227 17.37 -1.40 -8.02
N VAL A 228 16.38 -1.23 -7.19
CA VAL A 228 16.23 0.06 -6.49
C VAL A 228 17.58 0.25 -5.82
N ALA A 229 18.32 1.30 -6.20
CA ALA A 229 19.66 1.51 -5.71
C ALA A 229 19.62 1.28 -4.20
N SER A 230 20.27 0.22 -3.72
CA SER A 230 20.45 0.04 -2.29
C SER A 230 21.23 1.28 -1.90
N ALA A 231 20.55 2.23 -1.23
CA ALA A 231 21.24 3.26 -0.52
C ALA A 231 22.38 2.56 0.24
N PRO A 232 23.59 3.11 0.31
CA PRO A 232 24.66 2.53 1.09
C PRO A 232 24.04 2.18 2.44
N SER A 233 24.02 0.91 2.80
CA SER A 233 23.10 0.34 3.78
C SER A 233 23.44 0.90 5.18
N LYS A 234 22.89 2.08 5.48
CA LYS A 234 22.89 2.59 6.85
C LYS A 234 22.00 1.66 7.67
N SER A 235 22.49 1.21 8.79
CA SER A 235 21.68 0.43 9.71
C SER A 235 20.49 1.26 10.21
N VAL A 236 19.40 0.61 10.58
CA VAL A 236 18.22 1.25 11.19
C VAL A 236 18.63 2.11 12.41
N ASP A 237 19.62 1.67 13.19
CA ASP A 237 20.15 2.42 14.32
C ASP A 237 20.87 3.71 13.89
N THR A 238 21.66 3.65 12.82
CA THR A 238 22.31 4.83 12.24
C THR A 238 21.30 5.83 11.74
N LEU A 239 20.29 5.36 11.00
CA LEU A 239 19.19 6.21 10.49
C LEU A 239 18.37 6.83 11.62
N ALA A 240 18.07 6.07 12.68
CA ALA A 240 17.38 6.59 13.85
C ALA A 240 18.15 7.71 14.55
N ARG A 241 19.47 7.59 14.69
CA ARG A 241 20.34 8.65 15.21
C ARG A 241 20.38 9.89 14.31
N GLU A 242 20.43 9.69 13.00
CA GLU A 242 20.35 10.79 12.03
C GLU A 242 18.99 11.52 12.06
N VAL A 243 17.91 10.76 12.29
CA VAL A 243 16.57 11.33 12.51
C VAL A 243 16.55 12.19 13.78
N LEU A 244 17.14 11.72 14.86
CA LEU A 244 17.25 12.47 16.11
C LEU A 244 18.14 13.72 15.96
N ALA A 245 19.16 13.67 15.11
CA ALA A 245 19.98 14.80 14.74
C ALA A 245 19.30 15.79 13.77
N GLY A 246 18.05 15.51 13.33
CA GLY A 246 17.29 16.39 12.43
C GLY A 246 17.59 16.24 10.94
N ASN A 247 18.47 15.33 10.53
CA ASN A 247 18.96 15.20 9.15
C ASN A 247 17.86 14.71 8.17
N TRP A 248 16.76 14.16 8.68
CA TRP A 248 15.68 13.60 7.88
C TRP A 248 14.39 14.42 7.90
N GLY A 249 14.40 15.62 8.47
CA GLY A 249 13.22 16.49 8.60
C GLY A 249 12.19 15.95 9.61
N ASN A 250 10.96 16.49 9.57
CA ASN A 250 9.90 16.16 10.53
C ASN A 250 8.60 15.74 9.84
N GLY A 251 7.77 14.95 10.54
CA GLY A 251 6.45 14.56 10.06
C GLY A 251 6.46 13.91 8.66
N GLY A 252 5.61 14.39 7.76
CA GLY A 252 5.49 13.86 6.40
C GLY A 252 6.75 14.01 5.54
N ASP A 253 7.57 15.05 5.79
CA ASP A 253 8.85 15.25 5.09
C ASP A 253 9.83 14.13 5.43
N ARG A 254 9.93 13.72 6.70
CA ARG A 254 10.74 12.58 7.13
C ARG A 254 10.29 11.28 6.47
N VAL A 255 8.98 11.03 6.44
CA VAL A 255 8.42 9.84 5.77
C VAL A 255 8.88 9.82 4.31
N ASN A 256 8.68 10.93 3.61
CA ASN A 256 9.01 11.02 2.18
C ASN A 256 10.50 10.84 1.92
N ARG A 257 11.37 11.46 2.71
CA ARG A 257 12.84 11.37 2.52
C ARG A 257 13.36 9.96 2.78
N LEU A 258 12.98 9.32 3.89
CA LEU A 258 13.40 7.95 4.21
C LEU A 258 12.90 6.96 3.17
N THR A 259 11.60 7.04 2.80
CA THR A 259 11.00 6.14 1.80
C THR A 259 11.60 6.36 0.41
N SER A 260 11.83 7.61 -0.01
CA SER A 260 12.48 7.94 -1.29
C SER A 260 13.93 7.46 -1.34
N ALA A 261 14.61 7.41 -0.19
CA ALA A 261 15.95 6.86 -0.06
C ALA A 261 15.98 5.32 0.05
N GLY A 262 14.81 4.66 -0.04
CA GLY A 262 14.70 3.20 0.00
C GLY A 262 14.73 2.58 1.40
N TYR A 263 14.60 3.39 2.46
CA TYR A 263 14.58 2.91 3.84
C TYR A 263 13.15 2.65 4.33
N ASP A 264 12.99 1.68 5.21
CA ASP A 264 11.74 1.44 5.93
C ASP A 264 11.55 2.50 7.03
N TYR A 265 10.67 3.47 6.76
CA TYR A 265 10.33 4.52 7.71
C TYR A 265 9.84 3.97 9.05
N ASN A 266 9.01 2.93 9.03
CA ASN A 266 8.41 2.39 10.26
C ASN A 266 9.49 1.79 11.16
N ALA A 267 10.39 0.99 10.60
CA ALA A 267 11.51 0.41 11.34
C ALA A 267 12.44 1.51 11.92
N VAL A 268 12.70 2.58 11.14
CA VAL A 268 13.51 3.70 11.61
C VAL A 268 12.79 4.48 12.72
N GLN A 269 11.49 4.75 12.58
CA GLN A 269 10.72 5.49 13.57
C GLN A 269 10.52 4.69 14.86
N GLU A 270 10.32 3.39 14.77
CA GLU A 270 10.27 2.50 15.93
C GLU A 270 11.58 2.55 16.71
N ARG A 271 12.72 2.51 16.01
CA ARG A 271 14.04 2.65 16.65
C ARG A 271 14.27 4.02 17.27
N VAL A 272 13.79 5.09 16.64
CA VAL A 272 13.79 6.45 17.22
C VAL A 272 13.02 6.47 18.53
N ASN A 273 11.83 5.88 18.55
CA ASN A 273 10.99 5.81 19.76
C ASN A 273 11.66 4.99 20.88
N GLU A 274 12.32 3.89 20.55
CA GLU A 274 13.10 3.11 21.49
C GLU A 274 14.25 3.92 22.12
N ILE A 275 14.98 4.67 21.33
CA ILE A 275 16.07 5.53 21.82
C ILE A 275 15.54 6.62 22.74
N LEU A 276 14.41 7.27 22.37
CA LEU A 276 13.79 8.34 23.16
C LEU A 276 13.18 7.87 24.47
N SER A 277 12.61 6.66 24.50
CA SER A 277 11.99 6.08 25.69
C SER A 277 12.98 5.55 26.72
N GLY A 278 14.28 5.69 26.46
CA GLY A 278 15.32 5.13 27.34
C GLY A 278 15.39 3.60 27.34
N SER A 279 14.53 2.93 26.57
CA SER A 279 14.55 1.47 26.37
C SER A 279 15.70 1.01 25.46
N GLY A 280 16.49 1.95 24.99
CA GLY A 280 17.55 1.77 23.98
C GLY A 280 18.88 1.23 24.48
N ALA A 281 18.93 0.65 25.68
CA ALA A 281 20.12 -0.01 26.18
C ALA A 281 19.97 -1.55 26.11
N LYS A 282 19.87 -2.10 24.90
CA LYS A 282 20.31 -3.48 24.66
C LYS A 282 21.26 -3.52 23.47
N ILE A 283 22.48 -3.21 23.77
CA ILE A 283 23.67 -3.59 23.00
C ILE A 283 23.66 -5.11 22.91
N GLY A 284 23.58 -5.64 21.69
CA GLY A 284 23.74 -7.06 21.41
C GLY A 284 22.44 -7.86 21.42
N VAL A 285 21.62 -7.71 20.39
CA VAL A 285 20.64 -8.77 20.05
C VAL A 285 21.48 -10.02 19.74
N LYS A 286 21.49 -10.97 20.67
CA LYS A 286 22.14 -12.25 20.48
C LYS A 286 21.48 -12.99 19.31
N SER A 287 22.25 -13.71 18.53
CA SER A 287 21.70 -14.51 17.45
C SER A 287 20.68 -15.54 17.96
N ILE A 288 19.72 -15.93 17.13
CA ILE A 288 18.76 -17.00 17.47
C ILE A 288 19.49 -18.28 17.89
N ASP A 289 20.63 -18.58 17.27
CA ASP A 289 21.49 -19.71 17.64
C ASP A 289 22.03 -19.58 19.08
N THR A 290 22.48 -18.37 19.45
CA THR A 290 22.95 -18.09 20.82
C THR A 290 21.84 -18.23 21.85
N ILE A 291 20.64 -17.64 21.52
CA ILE A 291 19.47 -17.72 22.40
C ILE A 291 18.97 -19.18 22.55
N ALA A 292 18.98 -19.95 21.45
CA ALA A 292 18.60 -21.35 21.48
C ALA A 292 19.54 -22.17 22.42
N ARG A 293 20.83 -21.93 22.36
CA ARG A 293 21.80 -22.55 23.29
C ARG A 293 21.57 -22.14 24.75
N GLU A 294 21.27 -20.87 25.00
CA GLU A 294 20.89 -20.38 26.33
C GLU A 294 19.60 -21.02 26.86
N VAL A 295 18.62 -21.26 25.97
CA VAL A 295 17.38 -22.00 26.30
C VAL A 295 17.71 -23.44 26.69
N ILE A 296 18.56 -24.12 25.93
CA ILE A 296 19.02 -25.49 26.23
C ILE A 296 19.76 -25.52 27.59
N GLN A 297 20.56 -24.51 27.89
CA GLN A 297 21.27 -24.37 29.17
C GLN A 297 20.36 -23.93 30.33
N GLY A 298 19.04 -23.77 30.12
CA GLY A 298 18.08 -23.40 31.14
C GLY A 298 18.06 -21.93 31.56
N GLN A 299 18.85 -21.06 30.91
CA GLN A 299 18.97 -19.64 31.27
C GLN A 299 17.66 -18.86 31.09
N TRP A 300 16.76 -19.37 30.27
CA TRP A 300 15.42 -18.76 30.00
C TRP A 300 14.30 -19.39 30.83
N GLY A 301 14.61 -20.39 31.71
CA GLY A 301 13.67 -21.08 32.58
C GLY A 301 12.53 -21.79 31.80
N ASN A 302 11.82 -22.69 32.49
CA ASN A 302 10.79 -23.53 31.85
C ASN A 302 9.36 -22.92 31.91
N GLY A 303 9.04 -22.11 32.93
CA GLY A 303 7.74 -21.43 33.03
C GLY A 303 7.76 -20.08 32.35
N HIS A 304 6.70 -19.77 31.53
CA HIS A 304 6.56 -18.51 30.82
C HIS A 304 7.71 -18.12 29.86
N ARG A 305 8.49 -19.10 29.37
CA ARG A 305 9.58 -18.87 28.42
C ARG A 305 9.19 -18.06 27.24
N LYS A 306 8.04 -18.38 26.63
CA LYS A 306 7.48 -17.61 25.49
C LYS A 306 7.40 -16.12 25.79
N ASN A 307 6.75 -15.76 26.89
CA ASN A 307 6.58 -14.34 27.26
C ASN A 307 7.90 -13.63 27.54
N ARG A 308 8.92 -14.37 28.07
CA ARG A 308 10.25 -13.78 28.31
C ARG A 308 11.01 -13.53 27.03
N LEU A 309 10.99 -14.48 26.10
CA LEU A 309 11.63 -14.33 24.78
C LEU A 309 10.99 -13.21 23.96
N GLU A 310 9.66 -13.19 23.90
CA GLU A 310 8.92 -12.15 23.17
C GLU A 310 9.14 -10.75 23.79
N ARG A 311 9.14 -10.61 25.12
CA ARG A 311 9.50 -9.34 25.79
C ARG A 311 10.93 -8.92 25.55
N ALA A 312 11.84 -9.86 25.34
CA ALA A 312 13.23 -9.60 25.00
C ALA A 312 13.44 -9.33 23.50
N GLY A 313 12.35 -9.33 22.69
CA GLY A 313 12.37 -9.02 21.27
C GLY A 313 12.74 -10.19 20.36
N TYR A 314 12.65 -11.43 20.86
CA TYR A 314 12.93 -12.64 20.08
C TYR A 314 11.65 -13.31 19.61
N ASP A 315 11.65 -13.82 18.37
CA ASP A 315 10.59 -14.70 17.87
C ASP A 315 10.68 -16.06 18.56
N TYR A 316 9.73 -16.34 19.44
CA TYR A 316 9.65 -17.59 20.19
C TYR A 316 9.69 -18.83 19.29
N ASN A 317 8.92 -18.82 18.17
CA ASN A 317 8.86 -19.98 17.28
C ASN A 317 10.17 -20.22 16.53
N ALA A 318 10.89 -19.16 16.18
CA ALA A 318 12.21 -19.27 15.56
C ALA A 318 13.25 -19.82 16.55
N VAL A 319 13.19 -19.38 17.81
CA VAL A 319 14.06 -19.91 18.87
C VAL A 319 13.78 -21.39 19.14
N GLU A 320 12.51 -21.77 19.29
CA GLU A 320 12.14 -23.19 19.55
C GLU A 320 12.52 -24.11 18.38
N ARG A 321 12.34 -23.67 17.13
CA ARG A 321 12.85 -24.44 15.97
C ARG A 321 14.35 -24.68 16.09
N ARG A 322 15.11 -23.64 16.41
CA ARG A 322 16.57 -23.75 16.54
C ARG A 322 16.99 -24.59 17.72
N VAL A 323 16.25 -24.54 18.83
CA VAL A 323 16.43 -25.46 19.97
C VAL A 323 16.28 -26.92 19.51
N ASN A 324 15.21 -27.24 18.80
CA ASN A 324 14.94 -28.59 18.29
C ASN A 324 15.96 -29.07 17.24
N GLU A 325 16.61 -28.17 16.50
CA GLU A 325 17.71 -28.51 15.60
C GLU A 325 19.03 -28.77 16.30
N LEU A 326 19.19 -28.29 17.54
CA LEU A 326 20.43 -28.40 18.34
C LEU A 326 20.39 -29.53 19.38
N LEU A 327 19.21 -30.09 19.68
CA LEU A 327 18.98 -31.28 20.53
C LEU A 327 19.04 -32.55 19.71
#